data_1d2631ceba5244457aa386648d37fadc
#
_entry.id   1d2631ceba5244457aa386648d37fadc
#
_cell.length_a   1.000
_cell.length_b   1.000
_cell.length_c   1.000
_cell.angle_alpha   90.00
_cell.angle_beta   90.00
_cell.angle_gamma   90.00
#
_symmetry.space_group_name_H-M   'P 1'
#
loop_
_entity.id
_entity.type
_entity.pdbx_description
1 polymer ?
#
loop_
_entity_poly.entity_id
_entity_poly.type
_entity_poly.pdbx_seq_one_letter_code
_entity_poly.pdbx_strand_id
1 'polypeptide(L)'
;MTTQRTTHRPRRLRWLAGVVGVLALVAAACGGGGGEETGGGTTPEESTAADPSLCPVAALDTATGPVQVTVWHAYAGLTKITLEELAAAYNASQSKVQVVVEAQGSYEELLKKYEDRLADPAALPDIVLTEDTTTQFMIDSGTVVPASSCIAADPDAQATYDGILPAVTAAYTVDGTLWPAAFSVSTPVLYVNETILTAAGVDTNQLPGTLDELRTTAEQIKAANIPGLQAPLVMKIDSWYLEHWLTGDDKPVVDNDNGRSGLATRSELLQPTTTQLMEWLQKMVADGLLKAIPSTSSGVDEYLAINNKTSAMLIQTSTAISTVAALLSGQVDESQLSGEGVNADVDQGLKIGFGPSPGLTGAGKGQIGGSGWYLVAGPDDAAVAGGWDFLQYFLQTPNQVAWTLRGSYLPILKSAADDPALQQEFTTTLAGQGLDVAYQSLQSLDPEFPGPVIGPYNTFRTELRTAMDNVLLSNAPIQPALDNANSRFQAALDAYAADVGG
;
A
#
# COMPACT_ATOMS: atom_id res chain seq x y z
N MET A 1 -44.12 18.96 -27.19
CA MET A 1 -43.99 19.33 -25.76
C MET A 1 -42.56 19.09 -25.34
N THR A 2 -41.82 20.17 -25.32
CA THR A 2 -40.35 20.20 -25.11
C THR A 2 -40.10 20.49 -23.62
N THR A 3 -39.51 19.57 -22.89
CA THR A 3 -39.10 19.80 -21.50
C THR A 3 -37.58 20.04 -21.47
N GLN A 4 -37.22 21.26 -21.16
CA GLN A 4 -35.86 21.68 -20.86
C GLN A 4 -35.44 21.09 -19.50
N ARG A 5 -34.29 20.42 -19.48
CA ARG A 5 -33.58 20.07 -18.23
C ARG A 5 -32.64 21.23 -17.88
N THR A 6 -32.92 21.90 -16.78
CA THR A 6 -32.04 22.88 -16.15
C THR A 6 -31.00 22.11 -15.31
N THR A 7 -29.75 22.29 -15.70
CA THR A 7 -28.59 21.81 -14.92
C THR A 7 -28.27 22.83 -13.84
N HIS A 8 -28.43 22.46 -12.56
CA HIS A 8 -27.92 23.23 -11.44
C HIS A 8 -26.45 22.85 -11.18
N ARG A 9 -25.55 23.80 -11.39
CA ARG A 9 -24.17 23.73 -10.87
C ARG A 9 -24.15 24.21 -9.44
N PRO A 10 -23.45 23.53 -8.49
CA PRO A 10 -23.26 24.05 -7.15
C PRO A 10 -22.30 25.27 -7.17
N ARG A 11 -22.71 26.33 -6.47
CA ARG A 11 -21.91 27.54 -6.26
C ARG A 11 -20.82 27.24 -5.22
N ARG A 12 -19.57 27.38 -5.59
CA ARG A 12 -18.41 27.36 -4.68
C ARG A 12 -18.44 28.61 -3.78
N LEU A 13 -18.31 28.39 -2.48
CA LEU A 13 -18.25 29.46 -1.48
C LEU A 13 -16.80 29.99 -1.43
N ARG A 14 -16.59 31.22 -1.89
CA ARG A 14 -15.30 31.91 -1.80
C ARG A 14 -15.17 32.56 -0.41
N TRP A 15 -14.16 32.17 0.33
CA TRP A 15 -13.72 32.89 1.53
C TRP A 15 -12.75 34.00 1.10
N LEU A 16 -13.15 35.24 1.32
CA LEU A 16 -12.31 36.43 1.18
C LEU A 16 -11.56 36.64 2.51
N ALA A 17 -10.27 36.37 2.54
CA ALA A 17 -9.38 36.82 3.61
C ALA A 17 -8.89 38.24 3.27
N GLY A 18 -9.27 39.20 4.11
CA GLY A 18 -8.82 40.59 4.00
C GLY A 18 -7.40 40.75 4.54
N VAL A 19 -6.47 41.16 3.70
CA VAL A 19 -5.13 41.59 4.11
C VAL A 19 -5.15 43.07 4.46
N VAL A 20 -4.84 43.40 5.71
CA VAL A 20 -4.53 44.77 6.15
C VAL A 20 -3.02 44.94 6.13
N GLY A 21 -2.51 45.70 5.18
CA GLY A 21 -1.11 46.06 5.10
C GLY A 21 -0.72 47.12 6.12
N VAL A 22 0.42 46.93 6.77
CA VAL A 22 1.13 48.00 7.48
C VAL A 22 2.52 48.16 6.84
N LEU A 23 2.70 49.26 6.14
CA LEU A 23 4.03 49.74 5.67
C LEU A 23 4.81 50.31 6.86
N ALA A 24 6.01 49.88 7.07
CA ALA A 24 7.03 50.60 7.83
C ALA A 24 8.31 50.74 7.01
N LEU A 25 8.55 51.95 6.52
CA LEU A 25 9.80 52.42 5.95
C LEU A 25 10.79 52.76 7.08
N VAL A 26 12.01 52.24 7.00
CA VAL A 26 13.18 52.89 7.62
C VAL A 26 14.37 52.80 6.65
N ALA A 27 15.00 54.00 6.51
CA ALA A 27 16.00 54.31 5.52
C ALA A 27 17.43 53.95 5.90
N ALA A 28 18.23 53.89 4.87
CA ALA A 28 19.66 53.65 4.73
C ALA A 28 20.61 54.36 5.68
N ALA A 29 21.76 53.72 5.94
CA ALA A 29 23.06 54.41 6.09
C ALA A 29 24.18 53.54 5.54
N CYS A 30 24.99 54.12 4.68
CA CYS A 30 26.17 53.58 3.98
C CYS A 30 27.40 53.38 4.93
N GLY A 31 28.24 52.43 4.60
CA GLY A 31 29.62 52.36 5.07
C GLY A 31 30.34 51.16 4.48
N GLY A 32 31.28 51.43 3.57
CA GLY A 32 31.96 50.47 2.70
C GLY A 32 33.14 49.73 3.33
N GLY A 33 33.60 48.74 2.56
CA GLY A 33 34.99 48.24 2.59
C GLY A 33 35.16 46.73 2.53
N GLY A 34 35.54 46.21 1.36
CA GLY A 34 36.59 45.17 1.24
C GLY A 34 36.23 43.70 1.43
N GLY A 35 36.12 43.00 0.34
CA GLY A 35 36.70 41.72 -0.09
C GLY A 35 36.67 40.49 0.81
N GLU A 36 35.99 39.42 0.36
CA GLU A 36 36.59 38.11 0.01
C GLU A 36 35.45 37.11 -0.26
N GLU A 37 35.56 36.44 -1.40
CA GLU A 37 34.67 35.33 -1.81
C GLU A 37 34.86 34.16 -0.84
N THR A 38 33.77 33.67 -0.27
CA THR A 38 33.69 32.30 0.24
C THR A 38 32.27 31.75 -0.02
N GLY A 39 32.28 30.59 -0.62
CA GLY A 39 31.26 29.64 -0.96
C GLY A 39 29.84 29.86 -0.47
N GLY A 40 28.91 29.90 -1.44
CA GLY A 40 27.48 29.77 -1.17
C GLY A 40 27.17 28.41 -0.56
N GLY A 41 26.96 28.39 0.72
CA GLY A 41 26.22 27.33 1.39
C GLY A 41 24.75 27.51 1.04
N THR A 42 24.19 26.60 0.26
CA THR A 42 22.74 26.42 0.19
C THR A 42 22.26 26.13 1.61
N THR A 43 21.56 27.06 2.22
CA THR A 43 20.72 26.78 3.37
C THR A 43 19.79 25.64 2.99
N PRO A 44 19.64 24.58 3.82
CA PRO A 44 18.57 23.62 3.61
C PRO A 44 17.25 24.41 3.59
N GLU A 45 16.40 24.16 2.59
CA GLU A 45 15.01 24.60 2.63
C GLU A 45 14.45 24.19 3.99
N GLU A 46 13.85 25.15 4.72
CA GLU A 46 13.10 24.85 5.92
C GLU A 46 12.02 23.84 5.53
N SER A 47 12.18 22.59 5.97
CA SER A 47 11.10 21.62 6.05
C SER A 47 9.90 22.36 6.67
N THR A 48 8.76 22.33 5.99
CA THR A 48 7.52 22.89 6.53
C THR A 48 7.30 22.26 7.90
N ALA A 49 7.61 22.99 8.97
CA ALA A 49 7.55 22.46 10.32
C ALA A 49 6.13 21.97 10.59
N ALA A 50 5.98 20.73 11.06
CA ALA A 50 4.69 20.17 11.43
C ALA A 50 3.93 21.12 12.36
N ASP A 51 2.69 21.45 12.02
CA ASP A 51 1.85 22.33 12.85
C ASP A 51 1.13 21.50 13.93
N PRO A 52 1.59 21.54 15.21
CA PRO A 52 0.98 20.76 16.28
C PRO A 52 -0.45 21.20 16.60
N SER A 53 -0.88 22.39 16.16
CA SER A 53 -2.25 22.88 16.40
C SER A 53 -3.30 22.10 15.61
N LEU A 54 -2.90 21.37 14.56
CA LEU A 54 -3.79 20.51 13.78
C LEU A 54 -4.17 19.20 14.49
N CYS A 55 -3.46 18.84 15.58
CA CYS A 55 -3.73 17.61 16.33
C CYS A 55 -4.00 17.92 17.81
N PRO A 56 -5.25 18.08 18.22
CA PRO A 56 -5.63 18.55 19.55
C PRO A 56 -5.56 17.43 20.60
N VAL A 57 -4.42 16.76 20.78
CA VAL A 57 -4.24 15.59 21.67
C VAL A 57 -4.74 15.82 23.11
N ALA A 58 -4.60 17.05 23.63
CA ALA A 58 -5.05 17.41 24.97
C ALA A 58 -6.59 17.45 25.12
N ALA A 59 -7.35 17.47 24.04
CA ALA A 59 -8.81 17.54 24.08
C ALA A 59 -9.43 16.32 24.77
N LEU A 60 -8.79 15.14 24.69
CA LEU A 60 -9.22 13.92 25.34
C LEU A 60 -9.21 14.04 26.90
N ASP A 61 -8.32 14.83 27.47
CA ASP A 61 -8.24 15.03 28.93
C ASP A 61 -9.38 15.89 29.47
N THR A 62 -9.99 16.71 28.63
CA THR A 62 -11.10 17.63 28.99
C THR A 62 -12.47 17.06 28.63
N ALA A 63 -12.53 15.90 27.97
CA ALA A 63 -13.78 15.26 27.61
C ALA A 63 -14.60 14.86 28.85
N THR A 64 -15.91 15.15 28.82
CA THR A 64 -16.81 14.96 29.99
C THR A 64 -17.44 13.55 30.02
N GLY A 65 -17.16 12.71 29.07
CA GLY A 65 -17.68 11.33 28.95
C GLY A 65 -16.88 10.53 27.93
N PRO A 66 -17.22 9.26 27.69
CA PRO A 66 -16.56 8.45 26.68
C PRO A 66 -16.70 9.08 25.30
N VAL A 67 -15.58 9.22 24.59
CA VAL A 67 -15.49 9.72 23.21
C VAL A 67 -15.70 8.56 22.26
N GLN A 68 -16.63 8.67 21.32
CA GLN A 68 -16.78 7.69 20.24
C GLN A 68 -15.76 7.98 19.14
N VAL A 69 -15.13 6.92 18.63
CA VAL A 69 -14.22 6.95 17.48
C VAL A 69 -14.67 5.88 16.47
N THR A 70 -15.05 6.32 15.28
CA THR A 70 -15.49 5.46 14.19
C THR A 70 -14.34 5.20 13.23
N VAL A 71 -14.07 3.93 12.94
CA VAL A 71 -13.01 3.49 12.03
C VAL A 71 -13.61 2.81 10.81
N TRP A 72 -13.36 3.35 9.61
CA TRP A 72 -13.74 2.68 8.37
C TRP A 72 -12.57 1.92 7.76
N HIS A 73 -12.82 0.69 7.31
CA HIS A 73 -11.81 -0.18 6.72
C HIS A 73 -12.39 -1.08 5.61
N ALA A 74 -11.50 -1.63 4.78
CA ALA A 74 -11.84 -2.56 3.70
C ALA A 74 -11.34 -4.00 3.96
N TYR A 75 -10.91 -4.32 5.17
CA TYR A 75 -10.38 -5.65 5.48
C TYR A 75 -11.46 -6.71 5.55
N ALA A 76 -11.09 -7.93 5.17
CA ALA A 76 -11.92 -9.13 5.22
C ALA A 76 -11.20 -10.27 5.97
N GLY A 77 -11.88 -11.38 6.19
CA GLY A 77 -11.30 -12.60 6.77
C GLY A 77 -10.60 -12.37 8.11
N LEU A 78 -9.45 -13.01 8.30
CA LEU A 78 -8.68 -12.95 9.55
C LEU A 78 -8.20 -11.53 9.89
N THR A 79 -7.86 -10.73 8.91
CA THR A 79 -7.42 -9.34 9.11
C THR A 79 -8.52 -8.49 9.74
N LYS A 80 -9.77 -8.61 9.24
CA LYS A 80 -10.93 -7.94 9.83
C LYS A 80 -11.14 -8.39 11.29
N ILE A 81 -11.14 -9.70 11.54
CA ILE A 81 -11.34 -10.27 12.88
C ILE A 81 -10.27 -9.74 13.83
N THR A 82 -9.00 -9.70 13.40
CA THR A 82 -7.89 -9.20 14.23
C THR A 82 -8.05 -7.71 14.56
N LEU A 83 -8.51 -6.88 13.62
CA LEU A 83 -8.79 -5.47 13.89
C LEU A 83 -9.93 -5.30 14.90
N GLU A 84 -11.02 -6.06 14.74
CA GLU A 84 -12.15 -6.05 15.68
C GLU A 84 -11.73 -6.46 17.09
N GLU A 85 -10.85 -7.47 17.23
CA GLU A 85 -10.31 -7.91 18.52
C GLU A 85 -9.38 -6.88 19.16
N LEU A 86 -8.50 -6.23 18.37
CA LEU A 86 -7.63 -5.16 18.87
C LEU A 86 -8.46 -3.95 19.34
N ALA A 87 -9.50 -3.56 18.61
CA ALA A 87 -10.42 -2.50 19.02
C ALA A 87 -11.19 -2.88 20.30
N ALA A 88 -11.65 -4.12 20.41
CA ALA A 88 -12.32 -4.62 21.61
C ALA A 88 -11.39 -4.65 22.82
N ALA A 89 -10.12 -5.08 22.65
CA ALA A 89 -9.10 -5.07 23.69
C ALA A 89 -8.77 -3.65 24.16
N TYR A 90 -8.64 -2.70 23.22
CA TYR A 90 -8.48 -1.29 23.54
C TYR A 90 -9.65 -0.76 24.36
N ASN A 91 -10.88 -0.99 23.90
CA ASN A 91 -12.09 -0.58 24.60
C ASN A 91 -12.20 -1.15 26.01
N ALA A 92 -11.70 -2.38 26.23
CA ALA A 92 -11.69 -3.01 27.55
C ALA A 92 -10.56 -2.51 28.48
N SER A 93 -9.49 -1.92 27.92
CA SER A 93 -8.32 -1.48 28.69
C SER A 93 -8.50 -0.10 29.34
N GLN A 94 -9.46 0.69 28.88
CA GLN A 94 -9.69 2.06 29.34
C GLN A 94 -11.17 2.42 29.21
N SER A 95 -11.58 3.63 29.66
CA SER A 95 -12.99 4.09 29.67
C SER A 95 -13.21 5.46 29.04
N LYS A 96 -12.15 6.09 28.51
CA LYS A 96 -12.21 7.43 27.90
C LYS A 96 -12.68 7.40 26.45
N VAL A 97 -12.33 6.35 25.70
CA VAL A 97 -12.60 6.24 24.26
C VAL A 97 -13.35 4.94 23.98
N GLN A 98 -14.30 4.98 23.07
CA GLN A 98 -15.03 3.84 22.55
C GLN A 98 -14.83 3.76 21.04
N VAL A 99 -14.00 2.82 20.59
CA VAL A 99 -13.73 2.57 19.16
C VAL A 99 -14.80 1.65 18.57
N VAL A 100 -15.36 2.03 17.43
CA VAL A 100 -16.28 1.24 16.62
C VAL A 100 -15.67 1.05 15.24
N VAL A 101 -15.43 -0.21 14.84
CA VAL A 101 -14.87 -0.53 13.52
C VAL A 101 -15.99 -0.93 12.56
N GLU A 102 -15.97 -0.37 11.35
CA GLU A 102 -17.00 -0.57 10.32
C GLU A 102 -16.34 -0.99 9.00
N ALA A 103 -16.62 -2.23 8.58
CA ALA A 103 -16.20 -2.72 7.27
C ALA A 103 -17.04 -2.06 6.16
N GLN A 104 -16.38 -1.58 5.09
CA GLN A 104 -17.02 -0.84 3.99
C GLN A 104 -16.96 -1.60 2.65
N GLY A 105 -16.70 -2.90 2.66
CA GLY A 105 -16.54 -3.71 1.46
C GLY A 105 -15.11 -3.66 0.92
N SER A 106 -14.93 -3.36 -0.38
CA SER A 106 -13.61 -3.21 -1.01
C SER A 106 -12.98 -1.83 -0.75
N TYR A 107 -11.69 -1.69 -1.08
CA TYR A 107 -11.02 -0.38 -1.04
C TYR A 107 -11.67 0.64 -1.99
N GLU A 108 -12.14 0.20 -3.17
CA GLU A 108 -12.83 1.07 -4.12
C GLU A 108 -14.20 1.53 -3.55
N GLU A 109 -14.95 0.65 -2.91
CA GLU A 109 -16.24 0.99 -2.28
C GLU A 109 -16.04 1.94 -1.09
N LEU A 110 -15.02 1.69 -0.26
CA LEU A 110 -14.64 2.57 0.84
C LEU A 110 -14.26 3.96 0.34
N LEU A 111 -13.36 4.05 -0.66
CA LEU A 111 -12.91 5.31 -1.22
C LEU A 111 -14.07 6.09 -1.82
N LYS A 112 -14.90 5.41 -2.62
CA LYS A 112 -16.08 6.05 -3.19
C LYS A 112 -17.03 6.57 -2.12
N LYS A 113 -17.27 5.81 -1.05
CA LYS A 113 -18.12 6.24 0.07
C LYS A 113 -17.53 7.47 0.77
N TYR A 114 -16.20 7.52 0.90
CA TYR A 114 -15.49 8.65 1.48
C TYR A 114 -15.61 9.90 0.60
N GLU A 115 -15.35 9.76 -0.72
CA GLU A 115 -15.52 10.83 -1.72
C GLU A 115 -16.93 11.41 -1.73
N ASP A 116 -17.96 10.55 -1.73
CA ASP A 116 -19.37 10.95 -1.73
C ASP A 116 -19.75 11.80 -0.48
N ARG A 117 -18.93 11.78 0.59
CA ARG A 117 -19.15 12.47 1.86
C ARG A 117 -18.22 13.64 2.15
N LEU A 118 -17.27 13.94 1.26
CA LEU A 118 -16.34 15.07 1.45
C LEU A 118 -17.05 16.42 1.65
N ALA A 119 -18.27 16.59 1.11
CA ALA A 119 -19.06 17.80 1.27
C ALA A 119 -19.72 17.94 2.67
N ASP A 120 -19.72 16.88 3.47
CA ASP A 120 -20.27 16.85 4.84
C ASP A 120 -19.24 16.20 5.79
N PRO A 121 -18.29 16.98 6.33
CA PRO A 121 -17.25 16.46 7.21
C PRO A 121 -17.76 15.72 8.45
N ALA A 122 -18.97 16.04 8.92
CA ALA A 122 -19.58 15.36 10.07
C ALA A 122 -20.06 13.93 9.74
N ALA A 123 -20.12 13.56 8.44
CA ALA A 123 -20.49 12.23 7.98
C ALA A 123 -19.26 11.35 7.66
N LEU A 124 -18.04 11.89 7.78
CA LEU A 124 -16.79 11.15 7.65
C LEU A 124 -16.50 10.36 8.94
N PRO A 125 -15.74 9.26 8.88
CA PRO A 125 -15.25 8.57 10.07
C PRO A 125 -14.15 9.37 10.75
N ASP A 126 -13.77 9.02 11.98
CA ASP A 126 -12.65 9.63 12.69
C ASP A 126 -11.30 9.04 12.24
N ILE A 127 -11.31 7.78 11.77
CA ILE A 127 -10.15 7.11 11.17
C ILE A 127 -10.62 6.39 9.89
N VAL A 128 -9.82 6.51 8.82
CA VAL A 128 -10.07 5.78 7.58
C VAL A 128 -8.82 5.02 7.14
N LEU A 129 -8.98 3.73 6.83
CA LEU A 129 -7.93 2.84 6.36
C LEU A 129 -8.08 2.64 4.87
N THR A 130 -7.33 3.40 4.09
CA THR A 130 -7.39 3.35 2.62
C THR A 130 -6.12 2.72 2.04
N GLU A 131 -6.22 2.20 0.82
CA GLU A 131 -5.07 1.62 0.11
C GLU A 131 -3.92 2.63 0.00
N ASP A 132 -2.68 2.16 0.03
CA ASP A 132 -1.46 2.97 -0.07
C ASP A 132 -1.46 3.92 -1.27
N THR A 133 -2.11 3.53 -2.36
CA THR A 133 -2.27 4.31 -3.59
C THR A 133 -3.11 5.58 -3.44
N THR A 134 -3.84 5.72 -2.36
CA THR A 134 -4.76 6.86 -2.15
C THR A 134 -4.11 8.05 -1.44
N THR A 135 -2.81 7.98 -1.11
CA THR A 135 -2.13 8.99 -0.29
C THR A 135 -2.29 10.41 -0.86
N GLN A 136 -2.07 10.62 -2.17
CA GLN A 136 -2.25 11.95 -2.77
C GLN A 136 -3.70 12.43 -2.68
N PHE A 137 -4.67 11.55 -2.95
CA PHE A 137 -6.08 11.89 -2.80
C PHE A 137 -6.43 12.31 -1.37
N MET A 138 -5.93 11.59 -0.36
CA MET A 138 -6.17 11.92 1.05
C MET A 138 -5.58 13.30 1.41
N ILE A 139 -4.40 13.63 0.90
CA ILE A 139 -3.77 14.95 1.06
C ILE A 139 -4.66 16.04 0.45
N ASP A 140 -5.03 15.89 -0.81
CA ASP A 140 -5.77 16.90 -1.57
C ASP A 140 -7.23 17.04 -1.13
N SER A 141 -7.78 16.04 -0.45
CA SER A 141 -9.10 16.11 0.18
C SER A 141 -9.19 17.19 1.26
N GLY A 142 -8.05 17.55 1.87
CA GLY A 142 -7.99 18.51 2.98
C GLY A 142 -8.71 18.05 4.24
N THR A 143 -9.03 16.75 4.36
CA THR A 143 -9.83 16.20 5.45
C THR A 143 -9.04 15.39 6.46
N VAL A 144 -7.71 15.23 6.26
CA VAL A 144 -6.88 14.42 7.15
C VAL A 144 -5.88 15.26 7.96
N VAL A 145 -5.62 14.81 9.16
CA VAL A 145 -4.59 15.38 10.05
C VAL A 145 -3.27 14.68 9.73
N PRO A 146 -2.20 15.43 9.38
CA PRO A 146 -0.88 14.81 9.17
C PRO A 146 -0.37 14.16 10.46
N ALA A 147 0.15 12.94 10.37
CA ALA A 147 0.80 12.29 11.51
C ALA A 147 1.95 13.12 12.08
N SER A 148 2.71 13.81 11.23
CA SER A 148 3.76 14.73 11.66
C SER A 148 3.26 15.80 12.63
N SER A 149 2.03 16.31 12.45
CA SER A 149 1.42 17.29 13.36
C SER A 149 1.06 16.67 14.72
N CYS A 150 0.58 15.42 14.71
CA CYS A 150 0.27 14.72 15.95
C CYS A 150 1.54 14.33 16.72
N ILE A 151 2.59 13.90 16.03
CA ILE A 151 3.90 13.62 16.65
C ILE A 151 4.48 14.88 17.28
N ALA A 152 4.33 16.05 16.62
CA ALA A 152 4.78 17.33 17.18
C ALA A 152 3.94 17.77 18.39
N ALA A 153 2.66 17.41 18.44
CA ALA A 153 1.76 17.70 19.57
C ALA A 153 1.91 16.71 20.74
N ASP A 154 2.40 15.49 20.47
CA ASP A 154 2.59 14.40 21.43
C ASP A 154 4.05 13.89 21.39
N PRO A 155 4.95 14.52 22.15
CA PRO A 155 6.36 14.17 22.16
C PRO A 155 6.66 12.71 22.58
N ASP A 156 5.75 12.07 23.33
CA ASP A 156 5.91 10.68 23.76
C ASP A 156 5.77 9.69 22.58
N ALA A 157 5.09 10.09 21.50
CA ALA A 157 4.93 9.30 20.29
C ALA A 157 6.22 9.24 19.46
N GLN A 158 7.11 10.23 19.53
CA GLN A 158 8.30 10.34 18.68
C GLN A 158 9.14 9.07 18.65
N ALA A 159 9.40 8.47 19.83
CA ALA A 159 10.21 7.26 19.92
C ALA A 159 9.59 6.05 19.19
N THR A 160 8.27 5.96 19.12
CA THR A 160 7.55 4.94 18.36
C THR A 160 7.78 5.13 16.86
N TYR A 161 7.62 6.37 16.37
CA TYR A 161 7.79 6.66 14.95
C TYR A 161 9.25 6.54 14.49
N ASP A 162 10.22 6.89 15.34
CA ASP A 162 11.66 6.65 15.09
C ASP A 162 11.99 5.15 14.98
N GLY A 163 11.18 4.28 15.57
CA GLY A 163 11.31 2.83 15.49
C GLY A 163 10.67 2.19 14.25
N ILE A 164 9.93 2.95 13.44
CA ILE A 164 9.33 2.44 12.20
C ILE A 164 10.40 2.28 11.11
N LEU A 165 10.28 1.23 10.31
CA LEU A 165 11.19 0.98 9.19
C LEU A 165 11.21 2.15 8.21
N PRO A 166 12.39 2.65 7.79
CA PRO A 166 12.50 3.82 6.91
C PRO A 166 11.73 3.69 5.59
N ALA A 167 11.70 2.51 4.98
CA ALA A 167 10.95 2.28 3.74
C ALA A 167 9.44 2.48 3.92
N VAL A 168 8.90 2.23 5.13
CA VAL A 168 7.48 2.44 5.43
C VAL A 168 7.17 3.92 5.56
N THR A 169 7.93 4.65 6.36
CA THR A 169 7.72 6.10 6.53
C THR A 169 7.96 6.85 5.22
N ALA A 170 9.01 6.48 4.46
CA ALA A 170 9.30 7.07 3.16
C ALA A 170 8.14 6.92 2.16
N ALA A 171 7.49 5.74 2.13
CA ALA A 171 6.37 5.49 1.23
C ALA A 171 5.18 6.45 1.43
N TYR A 172 4.98 6.93 2.66
CA TYR A 172 3.86 7.78 3.04
C TYR A 172 4.25 9.23 3.37
N THR A 173 5.53 9.57 3.23
CA THR A 173 6.01 10.95 3.37
C THR A 173 5.96 11.65 2.02
N VAL A 174 5.23 12.74 1.95
CA VAL A 174 5.11 13.60 0.76
C VAL A 174 5.48 15.01 1.17
N ASP A 175 6.38 15.63 0.44
CA ASP A 175 6.89 16.98 0.70
C ASP A 175 7.33 17.15 2.18
N GLY A 176 8.09 16.17 2.70
CA GLY A 176 8.61 16.15 4.06
C GLY A 176 7.57 15.91 5.16
N THR A 177 6.30 15.70 4.83
CA THR A 177 5.20 15.48 5.77
C THR A 177 4.77 14.02 5.77
N LEU A 178 4.79 13.36 6.93
CA LEU A 178 4.21 12.02 7.13
C LEU A 178 2.70 12.16 7.33
N TRP A 179 1.90 11.50 6.48
CA TRP A 179 0.46 11.71 6.45
C TRP A 179 -0.34 10.70 7.27
N PRO A 180 -0.29 9.37 7.04
CA PRO A 180 -1.04 8.44 7.87
C PRO A 180 -0.38 8.24 9.24
N ALA A 181 -1.21 8.01 10.24
CA ALA A 181 -0.75 7.85 11.62
C ALA A 181 -0.37 6.41 11.97
N ALA A 182 -0.83 5.42 11.19
CA ALA A 182 -0.40 4.03 11.30
C ALA A 182 -0.43 3.36 9.91
N PHE A 183 0.08 2.13 9.83
CA PHE A 183 0.34 1.46 8.56
C PHE A 183 0.05 -0.03 8.64
N SER A 184 -0.52 -0.58 7.59
CA SER A 184 -0.61 -2.00 7.32
C SER A 184 0.18 -2.30 6.05
N VAL A 185 1.31 -2.96 6.18
CA VAL A 185 2.29 -3.09 5.08
C VAL A 185 2.42 -4.54 4.64
N SER A 186 2.47 -4.74 3.34
CA SER A 186 2.73 -6.02 2.69
C SER A 186 3.77 -5.88 1.59
N THR A 187 4.35 -7.00 1.18
CA THR A 187 5.23 -7.11 0.00
C THR A 187 4.79 -8.30 -0.83
N PRO A 188 5.08 -8.36 -2.14
CA PRO A 188 4.90 -9.59 -2.90
C PRO A 188 5.94 -10.63 -2.47
N VAL A 189 5.52 -11.90 -2.50
CA VAL A 189 6.38 -13.06 -2.23
C VAL A 189 6.16 -14.14 -3.29
N LEU A 190 7.15 -14.99 -3.47
CA LEU A 190 7.07 -16.19 -4.31
C LEU A 190 6.62 -17.38 -3.46
N TYR A 191 5.40 -17.87 -3.70
CA TYR A 191 4.89 -19.12 -3.14
C TYR A 191 5.33 -20.28 -4.05
N VAL A 192 5.79 -21.39 -3.49
CA VAL A 192 6.21 -22.54 -4.26
C VAL A 192 5.62 -23.84 -3.74
N ASN A 193 5.23 -24.73 -4.63
CA ASN A 193 4.89 -26.11 -4.31
C ASN A 193 6.20 -26.92 -4.27
N GLU A 194 6.74 -27.17 -3.07
CA GLU A 194 8.02 -27.85 -2.89
C GLU A 194 8.04 -29.27 -3.48
N THR A 195 6.89 -29.97 -3.47
CA THR A 195 6.80 -31.31 -4.05
C THR A 195 7.04 -31.28 -5.56
N ILE A 196 6.45 -30.29 -6.25
CA ILE A 196 6.63 -30.12 -7.70
C ILE A 196 8.06 -29.67 -8.01
N LEU A 197 8.59 -28.69 -7.27
CA LEU A 197 9.96 -28.21 -7.44
C LEU A 197 10.97 -29.35 -7.29
N THR A 198 10.85 -30.15 -6.22
CA THR A 198 11.72 -31.31 -5.96
C THR A 198 11.60 -32.35 -7.06
N ALA A 199 10.39 -32.64 -7.56
CA ALA A 199 10.19 -33.58 -8.67
C ALA A 199 10.81 -33.06 -9.98
N ALA A 200 10.91 -31.75 -10.17
CA ALA A 200 11.59 -31.11 -11.29
C ALA A 200 13.11 -30.98 -11.11
N GLY A 201 13.65 -31.39 -9.94
CA GLY A 201 15.08 -31.25 -9.63
C GLY A 201 15.50 -29.83 -9.30
N VAL A 202 14.56 -28.96 -8.92
CA VAL A 202 14.83 -27.59 -8.45
C VAL A 202 15.19 -27.64 -6.96
N ASP A 203 16.25 -26.93 -6.57
CA ASP A 203 16.64 -26.80 -5.16
C ASP A 203 15.69 -25.80 -4.46
N THR A 204 14.89 -26.30 -3.54
CA THR A 204 13.92 -25.48 -2.77
C THR A 204 14.58 -24.55 -1.76
N ASN A 205 15.89 -24.69 -1.50
CA ASN A 205 16.64 -23.76 -0.66
C ASN A 205 17.27 -22.60 -1.45
N GLN A 206 17.20 -22.63 -2.78
CA GLN A 206 17.75 -21.62 -3.67
C GLN A 206 16.68 -21.22 -4.69
N LEU A 207 15.68 -20.48 -4.22
CA LEU A 207 14.60 -19.98 -5.07
C LEU A 207 15.08 -18.80 -5.94
N PRO A 208 14.47 -18.58 -7.12
CA PRO A 208 14.89 -17.53 -8.04
C PRO A 208 14.75 -16.14 -7.42
N GLY A 209 15.78 -15.32 -7.51
CA GLY A 209 15.81 -13.94 -7.03
C GLY A 209 15.65 -12.90 -8.13
N THR A 210 15.79 -13.30 -9.41
CA THR A 210 15.58 -12.42 -10.56
C THR A 210 14.55 -12.99 -11.52
N LEU A 211 13.98 -12.14 -12.39
CA LEU A 211 13.04 -12.56 -13.43
C LEU A 211 13.68 -13.57 -14.42
N ASP A 212 14.97 -13.41 -14.71
CA ASP A 212 15.71 -14.35 -15.57
C ASP A 212 15.90 -15.73 -14.90
N GLU A 213 16.21 -15.74 -13.61
CA GLU A 213 16.28 -16.98 -12.82
C GLU A 213 14.91 -17.62 -12.67
N LEU A 214 13.84 -16.82 -12.46
CA LEU A 214 12.46 -17.31 -12.43
C LEU A 214 12.08 -17.99 -13.74
N ARG A 215 12.45 -17.38 -14.88
CA ARG A 215 12.26 -17.97 -16.20
C ARG A 215 13.02 -19.29 -16.34
N THR A 216 14.29 -19.31 -15.98
CA THR A 216 15.14 -20.52 -16.03
C THR A 216 14.54 -21.65 -15.18
N THR A 217 14.09 -21.32 -13.96
CA THR A 217 13.40 -22.26 -13.06
C THR A 217 12.11 -22.78 -13.68
N ALA A 218 11.31 -21.90 -14.29
CA ALA A 218 10.08 -22.29 -14.99
C ALA A 218 10.36 -23.22 -16.20
N GLU A 219 11.40 -22.95 -16.96
CA GLU A 219 11.83 -23.83 -18.07
C GLU A 219 12.25 -25.23 -17.58
N GLN A 220 12.98 -25.31 -16.46
CA GLN A 220 13.35 -26.57 -15.83
C GLN A 220 12.12 -27.35 -15.34
N ILE A 221 11.18 -26.68 -14.66
CA ILE A 221 9.92 -27.32 -14.21
C ILE A 221 9.11 -27.83 -15.40
N LYS A 222 8.99 -27.04 -16.47
CA LYS A 222 8.28 -27.44 -17.69
C LYS A 222 8.92 -28.66 -18.33
N ALA A 223 10.26 -28.70 -18.43
CA ALA A 223 11.00 -29.80 -19.02
C ALA A 223 10.85 -31.14 -18.25
N ALA A 224 10.52 -31.09 -16.96
CA ALA A 224 10.27 -32.28 -16.14
C ALA A 224 8.97 -33.02 -16.51
N ASN A 225 8.10 -32.44 -17.33
CA ASN A 225 6.84 -33.02 -17.81
C ASN A 225 5.97 -33.60 -16.70
N ILE A 226 5.77 -32.86 -15.61
CA ILE A 226 5.01 -33.31 -14.45
C ILE A 226 3.53 -33.48 -14.82
N PRO A 227 2.93 -34.66 -14.58
CA PRO A 227 1.54 -34.90 -14.91
C PRO A 227 0.57 -33.92 -14.26
N GLY A 228 -0.35 -33.34 -15.03
CA GLY A 228 -1.37 -32.40 -14.56
C GLY A 228 -0.91 -30.94 -14.49
N LEU A 229 0.40 -30.66 -14.57
CA LEU A 229 0.92 -29.30 -14.59
C LEU A 229 0.50 -28.58 -15.89
N GLN A 230 -0.15 -27.42 -15.78
CA GLN A 230 -0.57 -26.59 -16.92
C GLN A 230 0.49 -25.53 -17.27
N ALA A 231 1.04 -24.87 -16.24
CA ALA A 231 2.17 -23.95 -16.40
C ALA A 231 3.01 -23.94 -15.12
N PRO A 232 4.33 -23.76 -15.20
CA PRO A 232 5.20 -23.65 -14.02
C PRO A 232 4.84 -22.52 -13.08
N LEU A 233 4.49 -21.34 -13.61
CA LEU A 233 4.13 -20.14 -12.87
C LEU A 233 2.67 -19.76 -13.13
N VAL A 234 1.97 -19.30 -12.10
CA VAL A 234 0.68 -18.63 -12.20
C VAL A 234 0.79 -17.25 -11.61
N MET A 235 0.14 -16.26 -12.20
CA MET A 235 -0.01 -14.90 -11.65
C MET A 235 -1.36 -14.34 -12.06
N LYS A 236 -2.04 -13.66 -11.14
CA LYS A 236 -3.13 -12.76 -11.51
C LYS A 236 -2.52 -11.52 -12.18
N ILE A 237 -3.15 -11.05 -13.24
CA ILE A 237 -2.74 -9.80 -13.89
C ILE A 237 -3.10 -8.67 -12.95
N ASP A 238 -2.06 -8.02 -12.41
CA ASP A 238 -2.17 -6.84 -11.57
C ASP A 238 -1.02 -5.87 -11.87
N SER A 239 -1.34 -4.59 -11.97
CA SER A 239 -0.37 -3.53 -12.22
C SER A 239 0.66 -3.41 -11.09
N TRP A 240 0.28 -3.74 -9.84
CA TRP A 240 1.16 -3.66 -8.68
C TRP A 240 2.47 -4.44 -8.85
N TYR A 241 2.46 -5.61 -9.51
CA TYR A 241 3.70 -6.34 -9.76
C TYR A 241 4.62 -5.61 -10.73
N LEU A 242 4.05 -5.00 -11.79
CA LEU A 242 4.83 -4.22 -12.74
C LEU A 242 5.37 -2.94 -12.09
N GLU A 243 4.55 -2.25 -11.29
CA GLU A 243 4.95 -1.11 -10.47
C GLU A 243 6.08 -1.49 -9.49
N HIS A 244 5.96 -2.64 -8.83
CA HIS A 244 6.95 -3.17 -7.90
C HIS A 244 8.30 -3.42 -8.59
N TRP A 245 8.30 -4.01 -9.79
CA TRP A 245 9.51 -4.23 -10.56
C TRP A 245 10.14 -2.94 -11.09
N LEU A 246 9.32 -1.97 -11.52
CA LEU A 246 9.80 -0.65 -11.93
C LEU A 246 10.46 0.08 -10.76
N THR A 247 9.78 0.13 -9.62
CA THR A 247 10.33 0.74 -8.39
C THR A 247 11.62 0.06 -7.93
N GLY A 248 11.67 -1.26 -7.99
CA GLY A 248 12.88 -2.03 -7.64
C GLY A 248 14.08 -1.84 -8.57
N ASP A 249 13.90 -1.18 -9.71
CA ASP A 249 14.93 -0.78 -10.69
C ASP A 249 15.05 0.75 -10.79
N ASP A 250 14.56 1.49 -9.80
CA ASP A 250 14.58 2.96 -9.69
C ASP A 250 13.97 3.65 -10.93
N LYS A 251 12.87 3.10 -11.46
CA LYS A 251 12.18 3.63 -12.64
C LYS A 251 10.90 4.36 -12.23
N PRO A 252 10.86 5.71 -12.39
CA PRO A 252 9.66 6.48 -12.10
C PRO A 252 8.53 6.16 -13.11
N VAL A 253 7.29 6.28 -12.67
CA VAL A 253 6.10 6.16 -13.54
C VAL A 253 5.46 7.51 -13.83
N VAL A 254 5.84 8.55 -13.08
CA VAL A 254 5.44 9.96 -13.29
C VAL A 254 6.62 10.89 -13.04
N ASP A 255 6.49 12.15 -13.45
CA ASP A 255 7.45 13.23 -13.17
C ASP A 255 7.47 13.68 -11.70
N ASN A 256 8.19 14.77 -11.42
CA ASN A 256 8.29 15.41 -10.10
C ASN A 256 8.72 14.40 -9.01
N ASP A 257 9.86 13.71 -9.26
CA ASP A 257 10.38 12.70 -8.35
C ASP A 257 9.33 11.64 -8.01
N ASN A 258 8.73 11.07 -9.05
CA ASN A 258 7.65 10.09 -8.93
C ASN A 258 6.42 10.64 -8.16
N GLY A 259 6.12 11.94 -8.30
CA GLY A 259 5.04 12.66 -7.64
C GLY A 259 5.34 13.10 -6.20
N ARG A 260 6.59 12.96 -5.72
CA ARG A 260 6.94 13.22 -4.32
C ARG A 260 7.47 14.61 -4.05
N SER A 261 8.03 15.28 -5.08
CA SER A 261 8.49 16.68 -5.00
C SER A 261 7.47 17.68 -5.56
N GLY A 262 6.25 17.25 -5.84
CA GLY A 262 5.16 18.05 -6.35
C GLY A 262 4.14 17.21 -7.09
N LEU A 263 2.98 17.76 -7.37
CA LEU A 263 1.89 17.09 -8.06
C LEU A 263 2.38 16.45 -9.39
N ALA A 264 2.10 15.17 -9.56
CA ALA A 264 2.41 14.45 -10.80
C ALA A 264 1.58 15.04 -11.95
N THR A 265 2.25 15.48 -13.03
CA THR A 265 1.62 16.12 -14.19
C THR A 265 1.91 15.40 -15.50
N ARG A 266 2.94 14.56 -15.56
CA ARG A 266 3.35 13.87 -16.77
C ARG A 266 3.63 12.39 -16.48
N SER A 267 3.05 11.54 -17.33
CA SER A 267 3.30 10.10 -17.30
C SER A 267 4.70 9.78 -17.84
N GLU A 268 5.43 8.91 -17.12
CA GLU A 268 6.69 8.29 -17.53
C GLU A 268 6.49 6.79 -17.89
N LEU A 269 5.25 6.34 -18.07
CA LEU A 269 4.93 4.94 -18.32
C LEU A 269 5.61 4.39 -19.60
N LEU A 270 5.76 5.24 -20.65
CA LEU A 270 6.39 4.86 -21.91
C LEU A 270 7.92 4.91 -21.82
N GLN A 271 8.50 4.06 -20.99
CA GLN A 271 9.94 3.89 -20.84
C GLN A 271 10.39 2.50 -21.29
N PRO A 272 11.68 2.32 -21.65
CA PRO A 272 12.20 1.03 -22.11
C PRO A 272 11.95 -0.12 -21.15
N THR A 273 12.09 0.10 -19.84
CA THR A 273 11.91 -0.92 -18.81
C THR A 273 10.48 -1.43 -18.78
N THR A 274 9.46 -0.56 -18.90
CA THR A 274 8.06 -0.98 -18.99
C THR A 274 7.82 -1.90 -20.20
N THR A 275 8.37 -1.52 -21.36
CA THR A 275 8.27 -2.35 -22.57
C THR A 275 8.96 -3.71 -22.37
N GLN A 276 10.16 -3.73 -21.81
CA GLN A 276 10.92 -4.95 -21.51
C GLN A 276 10.15 -5.89 -20.57
N LEU A 277 9.53 -5.37 -19.52
CA LEU A 277 8.71 -6.16 -18.59
C LEU A 277 7.49 -6.76 -19.28
N MET A 278 6.80 -5.98 -20.12
CA MET A 278 5.67 -6.47 -20.90
C MET A 278 6.08 -7.54 -21.91
N GLU A 279 7.25 -7.39 -22.58
CA GLU A 279 7.82 -8.39 -23.47
C GLU A 279 8.17 -9.68 -22.72
N TRP A 280 8.77 -9.55 -21.52
CA TRP A 280 9.10 -10.70 -20.68
C TRP A 280 7.82 -11.47 -20.29
N LEU A 281 6.78 -10.78 -19.81
CA LEU A 281 5.49 -11.39 -19.45
C LEU A 281 4.83 -12.06 -20.65
N GLN A 282 4.73 -11.37 -21.79
CA GLN A 282 4.14 -11.92 -23.02
C GLN A 282 4.88 -13.17 -23.47
N LYS A 283 6.23 -13.14 -23.42
CA LYS A 283 7.05 -14.30 -23.78
C LYS A 283 6.88 -15.46 -22.79
N MET A 284 6.76 -15.21 -21.49
CA MET A 284 6.47 -16.24 -20.49
C MET A 284 5.14 -16.94 -20.78
N VAL A 285 4.10 -16.19 -21.18
CA VAL A 285 2.81 -16.74 -21.58
C VAL A 285 2.94 -17.54 -22.89
N ALA A 286 3.56 -16.96 -23.93
CA ALA A 286 3.73 -17.60 -25.24
C ALA A 286 4.52 -18.90 -25.15
N ASP A 287 5.54 -18.95 -24.31
CA ASP A 287 6.35 -20.14 -24.06
C ASP A 287 5.65 -21.15 -23.13
N GLY A 288 4.42 -20.88 -22.65
CA GLY A 288 3.66 -21.73 -21.72
C GLY A 288 4.37 -21.92 -20.37
N LEU A 289 5.12 -20.91 -19.91
CA LEU A 289 5.79 -20.86 -18.62
C LEU A 289 4.95 -20.14 -17.58
N LEU A 290 4.08 -19.23 -18.01
CA LEU A 290 3.16 -18.45 -17.17
C LEU A 290 1.72 -18.69 -17.59
N LYS A 291 0.86 -19.06 -16.63
CA LYS A 291 -0.59 -18.97 -16.74
C LYS A 291 -1.03 -17.60 -16.16
N ALA A 292 -1.35 -16.68 -17.04
CA ALA A 292 -1.92 -15.39 -16.63
C ALA A 292 -3.41 -15.54 -16.28
N ILE A 293 -3.80 -15.12 -15.09
CA ILE A 293 -5.18 -15.07 -14.64
C ILE A 293 -5.72 -13.66 -14.91
N PRO A 294 -6.91 -13.50 -15.53
CA PRO A 294 -7.47 -12.17 -15.84
C PRO A 294 -7.55 -11.26 -14.62
N SER A 295 -7.32 -9.96 -14.83
CA SER A 295 -7.38 -8.95 -13.77
C SER A 295 -8.75 -8.90 -13.06
N THR A 296 -9.82 -9.27 -13.77
CA THR A 296 -11.20 -9.31 -13.29
C THR A 296 -11.58 -10.58 -12.51
N SER A 297 -10.64 -11.53 -12.34
CA SER A 297 -10.87 -12.74 -11.54
C SER A 297 -11.04 -12.41 -10.05
N SER A 298 -11.72 -13.30 -9.33
CA SER A 298 -12.01 -13.13 -7.88
C SER A 298 -10.78 -13.10 -6.97
N GLY A 299 -9.58 -13.40 -7.50
CA GLY A 299 -8.35 -13.46 -6.70
C GLY A 299 -8.18 -14.77 -5.92
N VAL A 300 -8.89 -15.83 -6.30
CA VAL A 300 -8.78 -17.17 -5.72
C VAL A 300 -8.18 -18.16 -6.69
N ASP A 301 -8.34 -17.94 -7.99
CA ASP A 301 -7.97 -18.87 -9.06
C ASP A 301 -6.47 -19.22 -9.06
N GLU A 302 -5.60 -18.27 -8.73
CA GLU A 302 -4.15 -18.46 -8.64
C GLU A 302 -3.76 -19.36 -7.46
N TYR A 303 -4.44 -19.23 -6.30
CA TYR A 303 -4.21 -20.12 -5.16
C TYR A 303 -4.72 -21.53 -5.45
N LEU A 304 -5.87 -21.65 -6.11
CA LEU A 304 -6.40 -22.94 -6.57
C LEU A 304 -5.47 -23.63 -7.55
N ALA A 305 -4.74 -22.88 -8.39
CA ALA A 305 -3.77 -23.45 -9.30
C ALA A 305 -2.60 -24.14 -8.56
N ILE A 306 -2.15 -23.57 -7.43
CA ILE A 306 -1.14 -24.20 -6.56
C ILE A 306 -1.71 -25.40 -5.82
N ASN A 307 -2.90 -25.25 -5.20
CA ASN A 307 -3.58 -26.31 -4.47
C ASN A 307 -3.84 -27.55 -5.35
N ASN A 308 -4.36 -27.31 -6.56
CA ASN A 308 -4.68 -28.37 -7.53
C ASN A 308 -3.45 -28.86 -8.30
N LYS A 309 -2.25 -28.40 -7.96
CA LYS A 309 -0.97 -28.80 -8.60
C LYS A 309 -0.93 -28.53 -10.10
N THR A 310 -1.74 -27.59 -10.59
CA THR A 310 -1.73 -27.16 -12.00
C THR A 310 -0.66 -26.10 -12.27
N SER A 311 -0.12 -25.47 -11.20
CA SER A 311 1.07 -24.62 -11.24
C SER A 311 1.98 -24.93 -10.04
N ALA A 312 3.26 -24.65 -10.22
CA ALA A 312 4.31 -24.92 -9.23
C ALA A 312 4.70 -23.68 -8.40
N MET A 313 4.55 -22.51 -8.99
CA MET A 313 4.97 -21.21 -8.43
C MET A 313 3.85 -20.19 -8.61
N LEU A 314 3.76 -19.25 -7.65
CA LEU A 314 2.80 -18.14 -7.64
C LEU A 314 3.50 -16.91 -7.06
N ILE A 315 3.42 -15.75 -7.72
CA ILE A 315 3.78 -14.47 -7.11
C ILE A 315 2.49 -13.83 -6.60
N GLN A 316 2.44 -13.54 -5.28
CA GLN A 316 1.27 -12.95 -4.65
C GLN A 316 1.66 -12.20 -3.37
N THR A 317 0.74 -11.36 -2.85
CA THR A 317 0.94 -10.59 -1.63
C THR A 317 1.23 -11.46 -0.40
N SER A 318 2.01 -10.93 0.54
CA SER A 318 2.25 -11.57 1.83
C SER A 318 0.99 -11.66 2.72
N THR A 319 -0.05 -10.87 2.46
CA THR A 319 -1.27 -10.85 3.30
C THR A 319 -2.06 -12.16 3.28
N ALA A 320 -1.84 -13.02 2.29
CA ALA A 320 -2.48 -14.33 2.21
C ALA A 320 -1.77 -15.44 3.01
N ILE A 321 -0.55 -15.21 3.51
CA ILE A 321 0.31 -16.24 4.10
C ILE A 321 -0.38 -16.94 5.28
N SER A 322 -0.88 -16.18 6.27
CA SER A 322 -1.54 -16.75 7.44
C SER A 322 -2.83 -17.49 7.08
N THR A 323 -3.59 -16.99 6.11
CA THR A 323 -4.80 -17.65 5.60
C THR A 323 -4.47 -18.98 4.91
N VAL A 324 -3.46 -18.99 4.03
CA VAL A 324 -2.99 -20.22 3.35
C VAL A 324 -2.50 -21.24 4.38
N ALA A 325 -1.69 -20.82 5.36
CA ALA A 325 -1.19 -21.71 6.40
C ALA A 325 -2.31 -22.27 7.29
N ALA A 326 -3.29 -21.44 7.67
CA ALA A 326 -4.44 -21.86 8.48
C ALA A 326 -5.34 -22.86 7.74
N LEU A 327 -5.57 -22.67 6.44
CA LEU A 327 -6.27 -23.64 5.59
C LEU A 327 -5.53 -24.98 5.51
N LEU A 328 -4.23 -24.96 5.23
CA LEU A 328 -3.40 -26.16 5.10
C LEU A 328 -3.28 -26.94 6.42
N SER A 329 -3.35 -26.26 7.57
CA SER A 329 -3.33 -26.89 8.89
C SER A 329 -4.71 -27.35 9.38
N GLY A 330 -5.79 -27.03 8.65
CA GLY A 330 -7.17 -27.31 9.07
C GLY A 330 -7.63 -26.52 10.29
N GLN A 331 -6.98 -25.42 10.62
CA GLN A 331 -7.34 -24.52 11.73
C GLN A 331 -8.54 -23.64 11.39
N VAL A 332 -8.75 -23.38 10.11
CA VAL A 332 -9.85 -22.57 9.58
C VAL A 332 -10.49 -23.37 8.45
N ASP A 333 -11.83 -23.51 8.45
CA ASP A 333 -12.54 -24.05 7.31
C ASP A 333 -12.90 -22.94 6.30
N GLU A 334 -13.16 -23.32 5.07
CA GLU A 334 -13.47 -22.40 3.97
C GLU A 334 -14.69 -21.52 4.28
N SER A 335 -15.64 -22.00 5.08
CA SER A 335 -16.85 -21.26 5.44
C SER A 335 -16.57 -20.07 6.34
N GLN A 336 -15.45 -20.08 7.08
CA GLN A 336 -15.01 -19.00 7.95
C GLN A 336 -14.28 -17.88 7.18
N LEU A 337 -13.81 -18.19 5.97
CA LEU A 337 -13.12 -17.22 5.10
C LEU A 337 -14.06 -16.63 4.04
N SER A 338 -15.23 -17.23 3.86
CA SER A 338 -16.13 -16.88 2.77
C SER A 338 -17.09 -15.75 3.10
N GLY A 339 -16.73 -14.52 2.70
CA GLY A 339 -17.72 -13.67 2.03
C GLY A 339 -17.92 -14.08 0.56
N GLU A 340 -17.07 -14.94 0.01
CA GLU A 340 -17.04 -15.31 -1.43
C GLU A 340 -16.82 -16.82 -1.57
N GLY A 341 -17.86 -17.61 -1.44
CA GLY A 341 -18.07 -18.99 -1.88
C GLY A 341 -16.92 -19.83 -2.45
N VAL A 342 -15.77 -19.92 -1.76
CA VAL A 342 -14.68 -20.82 -2.14
C VAL A 342 -15.02 -22.20 -1.58
N ASN A 343 -15.54 -23.07 -2.43
CA ASN A 343 -15.62 -24.50 -2.19
C ASN A 343 -14.40 -25.17 -2.84
N ALA A 344 -13.22 -25.04 -2.22
CA ALA A 344 -12.03 -25.75 -2.65
C ALA A 344 -11.73 -26.89 -1.67
N ASP A 345 -11.55 -28.09 -2.18
CA ASP A 345 -11.02 -29.20 -1.40
C ASP A 345 -9.51 -28.95 -1.18
N VAL A 346 -9.15 -28.39 -0.02
CA VAL A 346 -7.77 -28.03 0.31
C VAL A 346 -6.94 -29.27 0.53
N ASP A 347 -5.89 -29.47 -0.28
CA ASP A 347 -4.94 -30.56 -0.11
C ASP A 347 -4.07 -30.34 1.15
N GLN A 348 -4.49 -30.92 2.25
CA GLN A 348 -3.77 -30.88 3.54
C GLN A 348 -2.34 -31.47 3.48
N GLY A 349 -2.02 -32.21 2.42
CA GLY A 349 -0.67 -32.75 2.16
C GLY A 349 0.21 -31.84 1.29
N LEU A 350 -0.30 -30.67 0.86
CA LEU A 350 0.45 -29.71 0.07
C LEU A 350 1.61 -29.11 0.89
N LYS A 351 2.82 -29.17 0.33
CA LYS A 351 4.00 -28.53 0.91
C LYS A 351 4.28 -27.24 0.19
N ILE A 352 4.04 -26.14 0.90
CA ILE A 352 4.30 -24.78 0.42
C ILE A 352 5.60 -24.27 1.04
N GLY A 353 6.45 -23.69 0.20
CA GLY A 353 7.59 -22.87 0.60
C GLY A 353 7.42 -21.43 0.14
N PHE A 354 8.26 -20.54 0.63
CA PHE A 354 8.24 -19.12 0.30
C PHE A 354 9.64 -18.63 -0.08
N GLY A 355 9.68 -17.70 -1.04
CA GLY A 355 10.87 -16.96 -1.42
C GLY A 355 10.53 -15.48 -1.58
N PRO A 356 11.55 -14.59 -1.55
CA PRO A 356 11.32 -13.20 -1.91
C PRO A 356 10.81 -13.08 -3.34
N SER A 357 10.03 -12.05 -3.65
CA SER A 357 9.57 -11.80 -5.01
C SER A 357 10.77 -11.60 -5.94
N PRO A 358 10.88 -12.33 -7.05
CA PRO A 358 11.93 -12.07 -8.04
C PRO A 358 11.77 -10.68 -8.68
N GLY A 359 12.88 -9.94 -8.80
CA GLY A 359 12.90 -8.62 -9.42
C GLY A 359 13.78 -8.56 -10.68
N LEU A 360 13.89 -7.39 -11.30
CA LEU A 360 14.76 -7.17 -12.45
C LEU A 360 16.23 -7.36 -12.11
N THR A 361 16.69 -6.75 -11.01
CA THR A 361 18.10 -6.70 -10.61
C THR A 361 18.39 -7.45 -9.31
N GLY A 362 17.36 -7.97 -8.63
CA GLY A 362 17.51 -8.70 -7.37
C GLY A 362 16.17 -8.99 -6.70
N ALA A 363 16.20 -9.90 -5.75
CA ALA A 363 15.02 -10.34 -5.00
C ALA A 363 14.53 -9.30 -3.99
N GLY A 364 13.22 -9.23 -3.79
CA GLY A 364 12.58 -8.43 -2.74
C GLY A 364 12.65 -6.91 -2.93
N LYS A 365 13.26 -6.42 -4.02
CA LYS A 365 13.31 -4.99 -4.34
C LYS A 365 11.99 -4.54 -4.97
N GLY A 366 11.52 -3.35 -4.57
CA GLY A 366 10.29 -2.77 -5.12
C GLY A 366 9.64 -1.77 -4.17
N GLN A 367 8.34 -1.70 -4.17
CA GLN A 367 7.53 -0.85 -3.30
C GLN A 367 6.68 -1.68 -2.34
N ILE A 368 6.21 -1.06 -1.27
CA ILE A 368 5.23 -1.65 -0.38
C ILE A 368 3.86 -1.80 -1.07
N GLY A 369 3.00 -2.59 -0.46
CA GLY A 369 1.55 -2.54 -0.64
C GLY A 369 0.88 -2.48 0.72
N GLY A 370 -0.44 -2.33 0.74
CA GLY A 370 -1.21 -2.33 1.97
C GLY A 370 -2.08 -1.09 2.14
N SER A 371 -2.10 -0.49 3.34
CA SER A 371 -2.94 0.68 3.62
C SER A 371 -2.31 1.64 4.61
N GLY A 372 -2.59 2.94 4.42
CA GLY A 372 -2.39 3.97 5.42
C GLY A 372 -3.63 4.14 6.31
N TRP A 373 -3.42 4.39 7.59
CA TRP A 373 -4.46 4.69 8.56
C TRP A 373 -4.48 6.20 8.83
N TYR A 374 -5.41 6.90 8.20
CA TYR A 374 -5.49 8.35 8.25
C TYR A 374 -6.41 8.79 9.37
N LEU A 375 -5.91 9.69 10.21
CA LEU A 375 -6.71 10.42 11.19
C LEU A 375 -7.47 11.53 10.46
N VAL A 376 -8.80 11.56 10.60
CA VAL A 376 -9.66 12.51 9.88
C VAL A 376 -9.89 13.74 10.76
N ALA A 377 -9.73 14.92 10.16
CA ALA A 377 -10.02 16.20 10.81
C ALA A 377 -11.54 16.36 10.91
N GLY A 378 -12.07 16.11 12.11
CA GLY A 378 -13.49 16.23 12.41
C GLY A 378 -13.83 17.54 13.15
N PRO A 379 -15.12 17.84 13.34
CA PRO A 379 -15.57 18.99 14.13
C PRO A 379 -15.41 18.78 15.65
N ASP A 380 -15.10 17.56 16.10
CA ASP A 380 -14.91 17.20 17.51
C ASP A 380 -13.43 16.91 17.80
N ASP A 381 -12.76 17.86 18.41
CA ASP A 381 -11.36 17.74 18.81
C ASP A 381 -11.10 16.54 19.73
N ALA A 382 -12.08 16.14 20.57
CA ALA A 382 -11.94 14.98 21.42
C ALA A 382 -11.98 13.67 20.63
N ALA A 383 -12.74 13.59 19.53
CA ALA A 383 -12.75 12.44 18.64
C ALA A 383 -11.41 12.30 17.89
N VAL A 384 -10.84 13.41 17.41
CA VAL A 384 -9.48 13.43 16.81
C VAL A 384 -8.44 12.95 17.82
N ALA A 385 -8.48 13.47 19.06
CA ALA A 385 -7.56 13.04 20.11
C ALA A 385 -7.75 11.56 20.51
N GLY A 386 -9.00 11.09 20.57
CA GLY A 386 -9.33 9.69 20.84
C GLY A 386 -8.88 8.74 19.71
N GLY A 387 -8.99 9.20 18.46
CA GLY A 387 -8.47 8.49 17.29
C GLY A 387 -6.95 8.34 17.34
N TRP A 388 -6.24 9.41 17.69
CA TRP A 388 -4.79 9.37 17.90
C TRP A 388 -4.38 8.39 19.01
N ASP A 389 -5.05 8.42 20.15
CA ASP A 389 -4.79 7.53 21.30
C ASP A 389 -4.96 6.03 20.89
N PHE A 390 -6.02 5.71 20.13
CA PHE A 390 -6.22 4.37 19.60
C PHE A 390 -5.10 3.97 18.61
N LEU A 391 -4.63 4.87 17.75
CA LEU A 391 -3.56 4.60 16.80
C LEU A 391 -2.22 4.40 17.54
N GLN A 392 -1.95 5.12 18.65
CA GLN A 392 -0.79 4.85 19.49
C GLN A 392 -0.89 3.48 20.20
N TYR A 393 -2.09 3.08 20.64
CA TYR A 393 -2.31 1.71 21.14
C TYR A 393 -2.03 0.67 20.07
N PHE A 394 -2.52 0.85 18.85
CA PHE A 394 -2.28 -0.07 17.72
C PHE A 394 -0.78 -0.24 17.43
N LEU A 395 0.02 0.83 17.55
CA LEU A 395 1.46 0.83 17.31
C LEU A 395 2.28 0.19 18.45
N GLN A 396 1.68 -0.17 19.58
CA GLN A 396 2.42 -0.87 20.65
C GLN A 396 2.92 -2.24 20.16
N THR A 397 4.14 -2.61 20.57
CA THR A 397 4.79 -3.87 20.17
C THR A 397 3.88 -5.11 20.27
N PRO A 398 3.16 -5.40 21.38
CA PRO A 398 2.30 -6.58 21.44
C PRO A 398 1.17 -6.59 20.41
N ASN A 399 0.62 -5.42 20.11
CA ASN A 399 -0.47 -5.26 19.15
C ASN A 399 0.03 -5.42 17.72
N GLN A 400 1.23 -4.91 17.41
CA GLN A 400 1.90 -5.13 16.12
C GLN A 400 2.27 -6.60 15.91
N VAL A 401 2.72 -7.32 16.94
CA VAL A 401 2.95 -8.76 16.88
C VAL A 401 1.64 -9.52 16.59
N ALA A 402 0.56 -9.19 17.29
CA ALA A 402 -0.76 -9.79 17.03
C ALA A 402 -1.27 -9.48 15.62
N TRP A 403 -1.09 -8.23 15.15
CA TRP A 403 -1.45 -7.81 13.81
C TRP A 403 -0.71 -8.57 12.73
N THR A 404 0.60 -8.82 12.93
CA THR A 404 1.42 -9.61 12.00
C THR A 404 0.98 -11.08 11.97
N LEU A 405 0.90 -11.73 13.11
CA LEU A 405 0.65 -13.17 13.17
C LEU A 405 -0.75 -13.57 12.70
N ARG A 406 -1.74 -12.73 12.92
CA ARG A 406 -3.15 -13.03 12.65
C ARG A 406 -3.71 -12.25 11.48
N GLY A 407 -3.27 -11.00 11.30
CA GLY A 407 -3.69 -10.11 10.20
C GLY A 407 -2.85 -10.24 8.93
N SER A 408 -1.69 -10.96 8.98
CA SER A 408 -0.77 -11.15 7.85
C SER A 408 -0.13 -9.88 7.29
N TYR A 409 -0.23 -8.75 7.98
CA TYR A 409 0.55 -7.57 7.65
C TYR A 409 1.90 -7.62 8.35
N LEU A 410 2.93 -7.06 7.72
CA LEU A 410 4.30 -7.16 8.19
C LEU A 410 4.55 -6.27 9.41
N PRO A 411 5.46 -6.66 10.32
CA PRO A 411 5.82 -5.81 11.45
C PRO A 411 6.56 -4.57 10.91
N ILE A 412 6.01 -3.40 11.18
CA ILE A 412 6.59 -2.12 10.76
C ILE A 412 7.59 -1.57 11.76
N LEU A 413 7.50 -2.00 13.02
CA LEU A 413 8.38 -1.61 14.11
C LEU A 413 9.48 -2.66 14.31
N LYS A 414 10.71 -2.19 14.45
CA LYS A 414 11.84 -3.08 14.78
C LYS A 414 11.60 -3.82 16.09
N SER A 415 11.01 -3.16 17.10
CA SER A 415 10.67 -3.79 18.38
C SER A 415 9.66 -4.94 18.26
N ALA A 416 8.74 -4.85 17.30
CA ALA A 416 7.79 -5.94 17.05
C ALA A 416 8.47 -7.09 16.29
N ALA A 417 9.32 -6.78 15.33
CA ALA A 417 10.08 -7.80 14.61
C ALA A 417 11.07 -8.56 15.53
N ASP A 418 11.68 -7.86 16.48
CA ASP A 418 12.62 -8.46 17.45
C ASP A 418 11.90 -9.17 18.63
N ASP A 419 10.55 -9.14 18.70
CA ASP A 419 9.80 -9.77 19.76
C ASP A 419 10.03 -11.30 19.78
N PRO A 420 10.37 -11.92 20.94
CA PRO A 420 10.69 -13.34 21.00
C PRO A 420 9.56 -14.26 20.50
N ALA A 421 8.29 -13.88 20.69
CA ALA A 421 7.18 -14.69 20.22
C ALA A 421 7.10 -14.67 18.69
N LEU A 422 7.27 -13.50 18.05
CA LEU A 422 7.29 -13.39 16.59
C LEU A 422 8.51 -14.09 15.99
N GLN A 423 9.69 -13.96 16.60
CA GLN A 423 10.91 -14.66 16.19
C GLN A 423 10.78 -16.18 16.27
N GLN A 424 10.08 -16.67 17.30
CA GLN A 424 9.77 -18.10 17.41
C GLN A 424 8.87 -18.56 16.25
N GLU A 425 7.78 -17.81 15.94
CA GLU A 425 6.87 -18.13 14.84
C GLU A 425 7.58 -18.12 13.49
N PHE A 426 8.45 -17.13 13.23
CA PHE A 426 9.26 -17.02 12.01
C PHE A 426 10.08 -18.30 11.73
N THR A 427 10.50 -19.01 12.76
CA THR A 427 11.33 -20.21 12.62
C THR A 427 10.56 -21.53 12.72
N THR A 428 9.38 -21.56 13.32
CA THR A 428 8.71 -22.82 13.68
C THR A 428 7.42 -23.10 12.93
N THR A 429 6.76 -22.08 12.39
CA THR A 429 5.47 -22.27 11.69
C THR A 429 5.56 -21.93 10.22
N LEU A 430 4.68 -22.53 9.42
CA LEU A 430 4.61 -22.25 7.98
C LEU A 430 4.28 -20.77 7.73
N ALA A 431 3.30 -20.22 8.45
CA ALA A 431 2.95 -18.79 8.33
C ALA A 431 4.13 -17.91 8.71
N GLY A 432 4.78 -18.19 9.84
CA GLY A 432 5.93 -17.42 10.30
C GLY A 432 7.08 -17.42 9.31
N GLN A 433 7.42 -18.55 8.72
CA GLN A 433 8.47 -18.64 7.69
C GLN A 433 8.17 -17.76 6.47
N GLY A 434 6.93 -17.76 6.00
CA GLY A 434 6.53 -16.89 4.90
C GLY A 434 6.54 -15.41 5.28
N LEU A 435 6.10 -15.07 6.48
CA LEU A 435 6.13 -13.69 7.00
C LEU A 435 7.56 -13.19 7.22
N ASP A 436 8.50 -14.07 7.65
CA ASP A 436 9.91 -13.72 7.76
C ASP A 436 10.52 -13.37 6.39
N VAL A 437 10.26 -14.19 5.36
CA VAL A 437 10.69 -13.90 3.98
C VAL A 437 10.15 -12.55 3.50
N ALA A 438 8.88 -12.28 3.74
CA ALA A 438 8.26 -11.00 3.37
C ALA A 438 8.83 -9.82 4.17
N TYR A 439 9.11 -10.01 5.46
CA TYR A 439 9.73 -9.00 6.30
C TYR A 439 11.16 -8.67 5.87
N GLN A 440 11.96 -9.68 5.52
CA GLN A 440 13.30 -9.47 4.94
C GLN A 440 13.22 -8.69 3.62
N SER A 441 12.21 -8.97 2.78
CA SER A 441 11.95 -8.17 1.57
C SER A 441 11.62 -6.72 1.93
N LEU A 442 10.75 -6.48 2.93
CA LEU A 442 10.42 -5.13 3.39
C LEU A 442 11.66 -4.35 3.86
N GLN A 443 12.57 -5.02 4.57
CA GLN A 443 13.84 -4.40 5.02
C GLN A 443 14.79 -4.07 3.87
N SER A 444 14.65 -4.72 2.71
CA SER A 444 15.51 -4.52 1.53
C SER A 444 14.99 -3.44 0.57
N LEU A 445 13.79 -2.88 0.82
CA LEU A 445 13.26 -1.78 0.01
C LEU A 445 14.08 -0.51 0.19
N ASP A 446 14.25 0.22 -0.91
CA ASP A 446 15.00 1.47 -0.90
C ASP A 446 14.12 2.64 -0.41
N PRO A 447 14.43 3.26 0.74
CA PRO A 447 13.67 4.41 1.23
C PRO A 447 13.88 5.67 0.38
N GLU A 448 14.95 5.74 -0.44
CA GLU A 448 15.16 6.86 -1.36
C GLU A 448 14.29 6.74 -2.63
N PHE A 449 13.77 5.54 -2.94
CA PHE A 449 12.88 5.32 -4.07
C PHE A 449 11.64 4.48 -3.67
N PRO A 450 10.74 5.01 -2.83
CA PRO A 450 9.66 4.24 -2.19
C PRO A 450 8.43 3.99 -3.08
N GLY A 451 8.48 4.28 -4.37
CA GLY A 451 7.36 4.17 -5.31
C GLY A 451 6.60 5.49 -5.51
N PRO A 452 5.63 5.53 -6.42
CA PRO A 452 4.97 6.77 -6.84
C PRO A 452 3.90 7.27 -5.88
N VAL A 453 3.66 8.58 -5.91
CA VAL A 453 2.51 9.25 -5.31
C VAL A 453 1.73 9.96 -6.43
N ILE A 454 0.54 9.48 -6.73
CA ILE A 454 -0.23 9.89 -7.91
C ILE A 454 -1.67 10.21 -7.48
N GLY A 455 -2.20 11.36 -7.88
CA GLY A 455 -3.59 11.73 -7.60
C GLY A 455 -4.59 10.73 -8.22
N PRO A 456 -4.64 10.57 -9.55
CA PRO A 456 -5.53 9.61 -10.22
C PRO A 456 -4.94 8.19 -10.27
N TYR A 457 -4.43 7.66 -9.17
CA TYR A 457 -3.72 6.37 -9.11
C TYR A 457 -4.61 5.20 -9.58
N ASN A 458 -5.89 5.20 -9.20
CA ASN A 458 -6.83 4.16 -9.63
C ASN A 458 -6.99 4.12 -11.17
N THR A 459 -6.96 5.29 -11.83
CA THR A 459 -6.97 5.34 -13.29
C THR A 459 -5.69 4.76 -13.87
N PHE A 460 -4.52 5.12 -13.34
CA PHE A 460 -3.23 4.54 -13.72
C PHE A 460 -3.27 3.00 -13.67
N ARG A 461 -3.66 2.43 -12.52
CA ARG A 461 -3.74 0.98 -12.35
C ARG A 461 -4.75 0.32 -13.29
N THR A 462 -5.90 0.94 -13.50
CA THR A 462 -6.94 0.41 -14.38
C THR A 462 -6.48 0.34 -15.84
N GLU A 463 -5.85 1.41 -16.33
CA GLU A 463 -5.38 1.47 -17.71
C GLU A 463 -4.18 0.53 -17.93
N LEU A 464 -3.27 0.44 -16.96
CA LEU A 464 -2.15 -0.49 -17.03
C LEU A 464 -2.61 -1.96 -16.99
N ARG A 465 -3.54 -2.32 -16.08
CA ARG A 465 -4.15 -3.67 -16.04
C ARG A 465 -4.85 -4.01 -17.37
N THR A 466 -5.57 -3.05 -17.94
CA THR A 466 -6.22 -3.22 -19.25
C THR A 466 -5.20 -3.48 -20.35
N ALA A 467 -4.08 -2.76 -20.37
CA ALA A 467 -3.00 -3.02 -21.33
C ALA A 467 -2.38 -4.41 -21.12
N MET A 468 -2.14 -4.82 -19.87
CA MET A 468 -1.62 -6.15 -19.53
C MET A 468 -2.61 -7.26 -19.94
N ASP A 469 -3.91 -7.15 -19.66
CA ASP A 469 -4.93 -8.10 -20.10
C ASP A 469 -4.94 -8.26 -21.62
N ASN A 470 -4.91 -7.16 -22.36
CA ASN A 470 -4.88 -7.18 -23.83
C ASN A 470 -3.61 -7.91 -24.37
N VAL A 471 -2.45 -7.62 -23.80
CA VAL A 471 -1.17 -8.20 -24.22
C VAL A 471 -1.09 -9.68 -23.84
N LEU A 472 -1.43 -10.04 -22.60
CA LEU A 472 -1.17 -11.37 -22.05
C LEU A 472 -2.28 -12.37 -22.41
N LEU A 473 -3.55 -11.95 -22.50
CA LEU A 473 -4.68 -12.84 -22.78
C LEU A 473 -5.06 -12.87 -24.26
N SER A 474 -4.89 -11.73 -24.97
CA SER A 474 -5.29 -11.58 -26.37
C SER A 474 -4.11 -11.51 -27.34
N ASN A 475 -2.87 -11.58 -26.83
CA ASN A 475 -1.64 -11.42 -27.60
C ASN A 475 -1.62 -10.12 -28.43
N ALA A 476 -2.17 -9.04 -27.89
CA ALA A 476 -2.14 -7.74 -28.53
C ALA A 476 -0.71 -7.19 -28.65
N PRO A 477 -0.42 -6.33 -29.64
CA PRO A 477 0.88 -5.67 -29.74
C PRO A 477 1.12 -4.77 -28.49
N ILE A 478 2.32 -4.87 -27.91
CA ILE A 478 2.68 -4.19 -26.66
C ILE A 478 2.61 -2.67 -26.82
N GLN A 479 3.30 -2.11 -27.84
CA GLN A 479 3.39 -0.65 -27.98
C GLN A 479 2.02 0.04 -28.10
N PRO A 480 1.09 -0.39 -28.98
CA PRO A 480 -0.24 0.18 -29.02
C PRO A 480 -1.05 0.06 -27.73
N ALA A 481 -0.87 -1.03 -26.97
CA ALA A 481 -1.53 -1.22 -25.68
C ALA A 481 -1.00 -0.21 -24.63
N LEU A 482 0.32 -0.04 -24.56
CA LEU A 482 0.97 0.93 -23.67
C LEU A 482 0.67 2.38 -24.09
N ASP A 483 0.68 2.70 -25.38
CA ASP A 483 0.34 4.04 -25.90
C ASP A 483 -1.08 4.44 -25.48
N ASN A 484 -2.04 3.52 -25.59
CA ASN A 484 -3.42 3.78 -25.17
C ASN A 484 -3.53 3.98 -23.63
N ALA A 485 -2.90 3.12 -22.85
CA ALA A 485 -2.87 3.24 -21.40
C ALA A 485 -2.24 4.58 -20.98
N ASN A 486 -1.08 4.93 -21.56
CA ASN A 486 -0.39 6.18 -21.29
C ASN A 486 -1.24 7.41 -21.66
N SER A 487 -1.91 7.39 -22.81
CA SER A 487 -2.76 8.51 -23.25
C SER A 487 -3.92 8.76 -22.29
N ARG A 488 -4.57 7.70 -21.80
CA ARG A 488 -5.67 7.80 -20.85
C ARG A 488 -5.20 8.21 -19.47
N PHE A 489 -4.08 7.66 -19.02
CA PHE A 489 -3.45 8.07 -17.76
C PHE A 489 -3.02 9.54 -17.81
N GLN A 490 -2.37 10.00 -18.89
CA GLN A 490 -2.00 11.41 -19.07
C GLN A 490 -3.23 12.32 -18.99
N ALA A 491 -4.33 11.94 -19.67
CA ALA A 491 -5.56 12.73 -19.60
C ALA A 491 -6.14 12.79 -18.16
N ALA A 492 -5.97 11.73 -17.37
CA ALA A 492 -6.37 11.74 -15.96
C ALA A 492 -5.48 12.64 -15.10
N LEU A 493 -4.16 12.65 -15.35
CA LEU A 493 -3.22 13.57 -14.67
C LEU A 493 -3.58 15.02 -14.98
N ASP A 494 -3.83 15.35 -16.27
CA ASP A 494 -4.21 16.70 -16.70
C ASP A 494 -5.52 17.16 -16.04
N ALA A 495 -6.53 16.27 -15.97
CA ALA A 495 -7.81 16.56 -15.34
C ALA A 495 -7.67 16.77 -13.82
N TYR A 496 -6.90 15.92 -13.17
CA TYR A 496 -6.63 16.00 -11.73
C TYR A 496 -5.89 17.30 -11.37
N ALA A 497 -4.83 17.63 -12.12
CA ALA A 497 -4.08 18.87 -11.91
C ALA A 497 -4.95 20.12 -12.10
N ALA A 498 -5.89 20.10 -13.04
CA ALA A 498 -6.84 21.19 -13.24
C ALA A 498 -7.87 21.30 -12.10
N ASP A 499 -8.23 20.19 -11.44
CA ASP A 499 -9.19 20.17 -10.33
C ASP A 499 -8.57 20.66 -9.01
N VAL A 500 -7.35 20.20 -8.68
CA VAL A 500 -6.68 20.56 -7.43
C VAL A 500 -5.86 21.85 -7.51
N GLY A 501 -5.44 22.30 -8.72
CA GLY A 501 -4.67 23.51 -8.96
C GLY A 501 -5.51 24.79 -9.19
N GLY A 502 -6.86 24.71 -9.08
CA GLY A 502 -7.80 25.79 -9.41
C GLY A 502 -8.28 26.67 -8.20
#